data_95732b6daaa0883e942148c9b4a4963f
#
_entry.id   95732b6daaa0883e942148c9b4a4963f
#
_cell.length_a   1.000
_cell.length_b   1.000
_cell.length_c   1.000
_cell.angle_alpha   90.00
_cell.angle_beta   90.00
_cell.angle_gamma   90.00
#
_symmetry.space_group_name_H-M   'P 1'
#
loop_
_entity.id
_entity.type
_entity.pdbx_description
1 polymer ?
#
loop_
_entity_poly.entity_id
_entity_poly.type
_entity_poly.pdbx_seq_one_letter_code
_entity_poly.pdbx_strand_id
1 'polypeptide(L)'
;MNIKVRLSVILCVLLVLIPVILPAITAGAASGPSLRTTLTDNAVQRGSKKTFDVWARNAAGEKIIATVKLNGRKIDPTWDDSEKASYTLVFTTEGQNTVTVSASSDGGKKKTLTYHISYQKAKDGEQIGTAVWSVEAFTVGCGYIIEPVEMPIYEGETSAEQLIRLLHENGLVGYYGGMVKSSFYLAYIADGTAAGEKYNNYTKSGTAKKPRKLNLSPSIPSLLVPYLEDTMTFFDPDDYIKNWRGYLGEFAFTNGSGWMYCVNNVFPNVGFADSYLSDGDIVRVQFTLGYGADIGGFGAVGTEIPDADTQPESGYFPVSDKDRLTLAICRAIASGHIDRSNVRSAYNAALTVMASLNATQGAVDSAAEKLN
;
A
#
# COMPACT_ATOMS: atom_id res chain seq x y z
N MET A 1 -92.04 -2.93 30.61
CA MET A 1 -91.79 -2.52 29.20
C MET A 1 -90.70 -1.48 29.24
N ASN A 2 -89.52 -1.89 28.90
CA ASN A 2 -88.30 -1.14 29.14
C ASN A 2 -87.95 -0.28 27.89
N ILE A 3 -87.88 1.01 28.06
CA ILE A 3 -87.36 1.94 27.06
C ILE A 3 -85.92 2.28 27.41
N LYS A 4 -84.97 1.83 26.59
CA LYS A 4 -83.58 2.21 26.71
C LYS A 4 -83.34 3.55 26.01
N VAL A 5 -82.94 4.54 26.81
CA VAL A 5 -82.46 5.84 26.33
C VAL A 5 -81.03 5.68 25.89
N ARG A 6 -80.74 5.96 24.64
CA ARG A 6 -79.33 6.04 24.13
C ARG A 6 -78.84 7.48 24.30
N LEU A 7 -77.87 7.67 25.13
CA LEU A 7 -77.17 8.93 25.28
C LEU A 7 -76.04 8.99 24.21
N SER A 8 -76.23 9.90 23.25
CA SER A 8 -75.16 10.20 22.28
C SER A 8 -74.23 11.26 22.86
N VAL A 9 -72.97 10.88 23.12
CA VAL A 9 -71.90 11.81 23.52
C VAL A 9 -71.29 12.36 22.23
N ILE A 10 -71.50 13.65 21.96
CA ILE A 10 -70.84 14.38 20.90
C ILE A 10 -69.44 14.78 21.47
N LEU A 11 -68.38 14.14 21.00
CA LEU A 11 -67.00 14.50 21.31
C LEU A 11 -66.57 15.60 20.33
N CYS A 12 -66.52 16.85 20.78
CA CYS A 12 -65.89 17.94 20.06
C CYS A 12 -64.33 17.75 20.14
N VAL A 13 -63.76 17.29 19.05
CA VAL A 13 -62.28 17.29 18.92
C VAL A 13 -61.83 18.70 18.55
N LEU A 14 -61.24 19.40 19.50
CA LEU A 14 -60.56 20.66 19.26
C LEU A 14 -59.24 20.34 18.57
N LEU A 15 -59.10 20.54 17.24
CA LEU A 15 -57.89 20.48 16.48
C LEU A 15 -57.03 21.71 16.83
N VAL A 16 -56.10 21.56 17.81
CA VAL A 16 -55.06 22.53 18.04
C VAL A 16 -54.04 22.37 16.91
N LEU A 17 -54.01 23.26 15.94
CA LEU A 17 -52.97 23.43 14.96
C LEU A 17 -51.71 23.91 15.68
N ILE A 18 -50.86 22.98 16.09
CA ILE A 18 -49.48 23.31 16.50
C ILE A 18 -48.72 23.57 15.20
N PRO A 19 -48.17 24.78 14.97
CA PRO A 19 -47.26 24.99 13.84
C PRO A 19 -46.04 24.14 14.10
N VAL A 20 -45.87 23.07 13.31
CA VAL A 20 -44.57 22.33 13.24
C VAL A 20 -43.59 23.29 12.62
N ILE A 21 -42.82 23.96 13.45
CA ILE A 21 -41.63 24.68 13.03
C ILE A 21 -40.62 23.56 12.65
N LEU A 22 -40.67 23.14 11.39
CA LEU A 22 -39.55 22.38 10.80
C LEU A 22 -38.30 23.27 10.96
N PRO A 23 -37.23 22.81 11.66
CA PRO A 23 -36.00 23.53 11.62
C PRO A 23 -35.63 23.65 10.12
N ALA A 24 -35.44 24.89 9.68
CA ALA A 24 -34.84 25.12 8.38
C ALA A 24 -33.55 24.34 8.38
N ILE A 25 -33.48 23.30 7.57
CA ILE A 25 -32.19 22.65 7.25
C ILE A 25 -31.40 23.76 6.59
N THR A 26 -30.60 24.45 7.38
CA THR A 26 -29.54 25.30 6.84
C THR A 26 -28.73 24.35 5.99
N ALA A 27 -28.86 24.47 4.67
CA ALA A 27 -27.96 23.81 3.72
C ALA A 27 -26.56 24.22 4.17
N GLY A 28 -25.90 23.31 4.87
CA GLY A 28 -24.49 23.52 5.29
C GLY A 28 -23.76 23.93 4.03
N ALA A 29 -22.99 25.01 4.10
CA ALA A 29 -22.23 25.48 2.96
C ALA A 29 -21.47 24.28 2.39
N ALA A 30 -21.82 23.86 1.16
CA ALA A 30 -21.26 22.66 0.55
C ALA A 30 -19.75 22.68 0.77
N SER A 31 -19.22 21.67 1.44
CA SER A 31 -17.78 21.56 1.67
C SER A 31 -17.07 21.51 0.32
N GLY A 32 -15.90 22.17 0.21
CA GLY A 32 -15.11 22.07 -1.01
C GLY A 32 -14.54 20.64 -1.19
N PRO A 33 -13.87 20.35 -2.31
CA PRO A 33 -13.26 19.06 -2.52
C PRO A 33 -12.16 18.80 -1.50
N SER A 34 -12.00 17.54 -1.07
CA SER A 34 -10.81 17.09 -0.36
C SER A 34 -9.68 16.75 -1.34
N LEU A 35 -8.44 16.97 -0.93
CA LEU A 35 -7.26 16.73 -1.77
C LEU A 35 -6.07 16.38 -0.88
N ARG A 36 -5.40 15.26 -1.17
CA ARG A 36 -4.20 14.77 -0.49
C ARG A 36 -3.21 14.20 -1.52
N THR A 37 -1.93 14.26 -1.25
CA THR A 37 -0.88 13.66 -2.07
C THR A 37 0.23 13.07 -1.19
N THR A 38 1.08 12.23 -1.78
CA THR A 38 2.33 11.75 -1.16
C THR A 38 3.52 12.70 -1.40
N LEU A 39 3.32 13.83 -2.09
CA LEU A 39 4.38 14.82 -2.30
C LEU A 39 4.73 15.56 -1.00
N THR A 40 6.01 15.85 -0.82
CA THR A 40 6.53 16.70 0.24
C THR A 40 6.98 18.03 -0.35
N ASP A 41 6.56 19.16 0.28
CA ASP A 41 6.99 20.49 -0.14
C ASP A 41 8.45 20.75 0.25
N ASN A 42 9.15 21.55 -0.56
CA ASN A 42 10.57 21.87 -0.42
C ASN A 42 11.51 20.64 -0.46
N ALA A 43 11.06 19.56 -1.07
CA ALA A 43 11.89 18.37 -1.26
C ALA A 43 13.04 18.63 -2.25
N VAL A 44 14.17 17.98 -1.99
CA VAL A 44 15.26 17.87 -2.97
C VAL A 44 15.10 16.55 -3.72
N GLN A 45 15.07 16.65 -5.04
CA GLN A 45 14.95 15.49 -5.93
C GLN A 45 16.20 15.40 -6.80
N ARG A 46 16.89 14.26 -6.75
CA ARG A 46 18.06 13.99 -7.60
C ARG A 46 17.72 13.12 -8.81
N GLY A 47 16.76 12.21 -8.65
CA GLY A 47 16.25 11.40 -9.75
C GLY A 47 15.43 12.24 -10.73
N SER A 48 15.58 11.97 -12.03
CA SER A 48 14.82 12.63 -13.09
C SER A 48 13.34 12.28 -13.09
N LYS A 49 12.96 11.23 -12.39
CA LYS A 49 11.56 10.77 -12.25
C LYS A 49 11.18 10.59 -10.80
N LYS A 50 9.90 10.84 -10.49
CA LYS A 50 9.30 10.58 -9.17
C LYS A 50 7.86 10.13 -9.34
N THR A 51 7.52 8.97 -8.78
CA THR A 51 6.14 8.51 -8.67
C THR A 51 5.49 9.10 -7.41
N PHE A 52 4.22 9.47 -7.49
CA PHE A 52 3.43 9.94 -6.36
C PHE A 52 1.94 9.71 -6.57
N ASP A 53 1.18 9.67 -5.47
CA ASP A 53 -0.26 9.42 -5.48
C ASP A 53 -1.06 10.68 -5.11
N VAL A 54 -2.29 10.74 -5.63
CA VAL A 54 -3.24 11.82 -5.41
C VAL A 54 -4.61 11.24 -5.06
N TRP A 55 -5.14 11.58 -3.89
CA TRP A 55 -6.52 11.34 -3.49
C TRP A 55 -7.30 12.65 -3.65
N ALA A 56 -8.33 12.63 -4.48
CA ALA A 56 -9.23 13.76 -4.69
C ALA A 56 -10.67 13.29 -4.62
N ARG A 57 -11.47 13.91 -3.73
CA ARG A 57 -12.89 13.60 -3.57
C ARG A 57 -13.73 14.87 -3.61
N ASN A 58 -14.94 14.78 -4.16
CA ASN A 58 -15.90 15.87 -4.12
C ASN A 58 -16.53 16.03 -2.71
N ALA A 59 -17.48 16.93 -2.56
CA ALA A 59 -18.15 17.18 -1.29
C ALA A 59 -19.00 15.98 -0.79
N ALA A 60 -19.42 15.10 -1.69
CA ALA A 60 -20.14 13.87 -1.37
C ALA A 60 -19.23 12.70 -0.99
N GLY A 61 -17.90 12.89 -1.06
CA GLY A 61 -16.91 11.83 -0.80
C GLY A 61 -16.56 10.99 -2.04
N GLU A 62 -17.18 11.25 -3.18
CA GLU A 62 -16.92 10.51 -4.41
C GLU A 62 -15.60 10.92 -5.01
N LYS A 63 -14.86 9.95 -5.57
CA LYS A 63 -13.59 10.21 -6.25
C LYS A 63 -13.77 11.14 -7.44
N ILE A 64 -12.88 12.10 -7.58
CA ILE A 64 -12.75 12.97 -8.74
C ILE A 64 -11.29 13.00 -9.20
N ILE A 65 -11.07 13.26 -10.49
CA ILE A 65 -9.71 13.37 -11.04
C ILE A 65 -9.16 14.76 -10.76
N ALA A 66 -8.00 14.83 -10.11
CA ALA A 66 -7.27 16.07 -9.93
C ALA A 66 -6.56 16.50 -11.22
N THR A 67 -6.42 17.80 -11.41
CA THR A 67 -5.53 18.35 -12.42
C THR A 67 -4.16 18.55 -11.82
N VAL A 68 -3.17 17.82 -12.33
CA VAL A 68 -1.77 17.91 -11.92
C VAL A 68 -0.99 18.69 -12.98
N LYS A 69 -0.11 19.62 -12.55
CA LYS A 69 0.79 20.34 -13.43
C LYS A 69 2.19 20.42 -12.84
N LEU A 70 3.20 20.21 -13.68
CA LEU A 70 4.61 20.51 -13.38
C LEU A 70 5.02 21.75 -14.20
N ASN A 71 5.46 22.80 -13.53
CA ASN A 71 5.84 24.07 -14.13
C ASN A 71 4.77 24.61 -15.11
N GLY A 72 3.49 24.48 -14.73
CA GLY A 72 2.34 24.91 -15.52
C GLY A 72 1.88 23.92 -16.60
N ARG A 73 2.69 22.92 -16.98
CA ARG A 73 2.34 21.90 -17.97
C ARG A 73 1.53 20.77 -17.30
N LYS A 74 0.37 20.43 -17.87
CA LYS A 74 -0.48 19.33 -17.39
C LYS A 74 0.25 18.00 -17.52
N ILE A 75 0.05 17.15 -16.52
CA ILE A 75 0.49 15.77 -16.48
C ILE A 75 -0.76 14.89 -16.33
N ASP A 76 -0.86 13.88 -17.16
CA ASP A 76 -1.92 12.89 -17.04
C ASP A 76 -1.50 11.78 -16.05
N PRO A 77 -2.45 11.10 -15.37
CA PRO A 77 -2.14 10.02 -14.47
C PRO A 77 -1.48 8.85 -15.22
N THR A 78 -0.52 8.22 -14.60
CA THR A 78 0.07 6.94 -15.05
C THR A 78 -0.94 5.82 -14.87
N TRP A 79 -1.69 5.86 -13.76
CA TRP A 79 -2.79 4.96 -13.44
C TRP A 79 -3.86 5.67 -12.62
N ASP A 80 -5.10 5.22 -12.76
CA ASP A 80 -6.26 5.77 -12.08
C ASP A 80 -7.25 4.66 -11.73
N ASP A 81 -7.66 4.56 -10.45
CA ASP A 81 -8.67 3.61 -9.97
C ASP A 81 -9.76 4.30 -9.14
N SER A 82 -10.60 3.54 -8.42
CA SER A 82 -11.69 4.07 -7.59
C SER A 82 -11.21 4.89 -6.40
N GLU A 83 -9.96 4.68 -5.93
CA GLU A 83 -9.45 5.29 -4.70
C GLU A 83 -8.56 6.49 -4.94
N LYS A 84 -7.58 6.38 -5.81
CA LYS A 84 -6.55 7.38 -6.06
C LYS A 84 -6.10 7.37 -7.52
N ALA A 85 -5.27 8.32 -7.87
CA ALA A 85 -4.56 8.33 -9.14
C ALA A 85 -3.06 8.45 -8.89
N SER A 86 -2.25 7.63 -9.55
CA SER A 86 -0.80 7.68 -9.50
C SER A 86 -0.25 8.46 -10.69
N TYR A 87 0.77 9.28 -10.45
CA TYR A 87 1.41 10.14 -11.43
C TYR A 87 2.91 9.94 -11.41
N THR A 88 3.57 10.16 -12.55
CA THR A 88 5.03 10.23 -12.65
C THR A 88 5.45 11.62 -13.08
N LEU A 89 6.14 12.36 -12.19
CA LEU A 89 6.85 13.59 -12.56
C LEU A 89 8.08 13.24 -13.37
N VAL A 90 8.34 14.03 -14.41
CA VAL A 90 9.58 13.96 -15.19
C VAL A 90 10.24 15.32 -15.16
N PHE A 91 11.32 15.44 -14.40
CA PHE A 91 12.09 16.68 -14.24
C PHE A 91 13.06 16.82 -15.40
N THR A 92 12.99 17.96 -16.09
CA THR A 92 13.88 18.31 -17.21
C THR A 92 14.68 19.59 -16.96
N THR A 93 14.27 20.37 -15.95
CA THR A 93 14.87 21.66 -15.63
C THR A 93 15.43 21.63 -14.23
N GLU A 94 16.74 21.83 -14.08
CA GLU A 94 17.40 21.95 -12.78
C GLU A 94 16.89 23.17 -12.00
N GLY A 95 17.02 23.09 -10.68
CA GLY A 95 16.57 24.11 -9.74
C GLY A 95 15.12 23.92 -9.31
N GLN A 96 14.49 25.02 -8.97
CA GLN A 96 13.14 25.05 -8.41
C GLN A 96 12.09 24.66 -9.46
N ASN A 97 11.36 23.59 -9.18
CA ASN A 97 10.20 23.17 -9.95
C ASN A 97 8.94 23.32 -9.11
N THR A 98 7.83 23.71 -9.73
CA THR A 98 6.54 23.87 -9.05
C THR A 98 5.56 22.81 -9.54
N VAL A 99 5.03 22.01 -8.58
CA VAL A 99 3.95 21.07 -8.83
C VAL A 99 2.67 21.63 -8.24
N THR A 100 1.62 21.77 -9.06
CA THR A 100 0.30 22.14 -8.59
C THR A 100 -0.67 20.99 -8.79
N VAL A 101 -1.41 20.67 -7.74
CA VAL A 101 -2.46 19.64 -7.74
C VAL A 101 -3.76 20.33 -7.39
N SER A 102 -4.76 20.28 -8.26
CA SER A 102 -6.04 20.95 -8.03
C SER A 102 -7.24 20.07 -8.34
N ALA A 103 -8.25 20.16 -7.48
CA ALA A 103 -9.52 19.47 -7.64
C ALA A 103 -10.67 20.50 -7.57
N SER A 104 -11.73 20.28 -8.32
CA SER A 104 -12.93 21.10 -8.31
C SER A 104 -14.16 20.25 -8.04
N SER A 105 -15.06 20.69 -7.16
CA SER A 105 -16.37 20.07 -6.96
C SER A 105 -17.41 20.64 -7.92
N ASP A 106 -18.55 19.96 -8.06
CA ASP A 106 -19.67 20.35 -8.94
C ASP A 106 -20.24 21.74 -8.63
N GLY A 107 -20.06 22.24 -7.40
CA GLY A 107 -20.43 23.62 -7.00
C GLY A 107 -19.38 24.68 -7.36
N GLY A 108 -18.37 24.35 -8.18
CA GLY A 108 -17.33 25.28 -8.60
C GLY A 108 -16.29 25.64 -7.54
N LYS A 109 -16.39 25.07 -6.32
CA LYS A 109 -15.36 25.22 -5.30
C LYS A 109 -14.11 24.45 -5.70
N LYS A 110 -12.97 25.11 -5.55
CA LYS A 110 -11.66 24.54 -5.94
C LYS A 110 -10.73 24.46 -4.74
N LYS A 111 -9.98 23.36 -4.62
CA LYS A 111 -8.83 23.22 -3.72
C LYS A 111 -7.58 23.04 -4.57
N THR A 112 -6.50 23.69 -4.18
CA THR A 112 -5.19 23.56 -4.85
C THR A 112 -4.12 23.38 -3.79
N LEU A 113 -3.24 22.41 -4.01
CA LEU A 113 -2.00 22.21 -3.28
C LEU A 113 -0.85 22.59 -4.21
N THR A 114 0.17 23.24 -3.67
CA THR A 114 1.36 23.64 -4.41
C THR A 114 2.58 23.10 -3.70
N TYR A 115 3.48 22.49 -4.44
CA TYR A 115 4.73 21.92 -3.94
C TYR A 115 5.90 22.51 -4.73
N HIS A 116 6.96 22.80 -4.02
CA HIS A 116 8.22 23.29 -4.56
C HIS A 116 9.25 22.17 -4.43
N ILE A 117 9.77 21.71 -5.56
CA ILE A 117 10.74 20.61 -5.60
C ILE A 117 12.02 21.11 -6.26
N SER A 118 13.12 21.07 -5.53
CA SER A 118 14.43 21.44 -6.07
C SER A 118 15.05 20.23 -6.78
N TYR A 119 15.08 20.25 -8.11
CA TYR A 119 15.69 19.19 -8.89
C TYR A 119 17.18 19.45 -9.09
N GLN A 120 18.01 18.50 -8.70
CA GLN A 120 19.45 18.47 -8.89
C GLN A 120 19.80 17.30 -9.82
N LYS A 121 20.10 17.61 -11.07
CA LYS A 121 20.31 16.60 -12.10
C LYS A 121 21.52 15.71 -11.77
N ALA A 122 21.30 14.41 -11.69
CA ALA A 122 22.33 13.40 -11.62
C ALA A 122 22.72 12.89 -13.00
N LYS A 123 23.90 12.26 -13.12
CA LYS A 123 24.31 11.56 -14.33
C LYS A 123 23.65 10.19 -14.37
N ASP A 124 23.46 9.65 -15.57
CA ASP A 124 22.95 8.28 -15.76
C ASP A 124 23.76 7.27 -14.93
N GLY A 125 23.05 6.46 -14.13
CA GLY A 125 23.66 5.47 -13.24
C GLY A 125 24.38 6.05 -12.02
N GLU A 126 24.32 7.35 -11.77
CA GLU A 126 24.83 7.96 -10.54
C GLU A 126 23.92 7.59 -9.36
N GLN A 127 24.49 7.32 -8.19
CA GLN A 127 23.70 7.14 -6.98
C GLN A 127 23.00 8.44 -6.59
N ILE A 128 21.68 8.40 -6.48
CA ILE A 128 20.82 9.56 -6.19
C ILE A 128 20.28 9.57 -4.76
N GLY A 129 20.47 8.50 -4.02
CA GLY A 129 20.01 8.33 -2.66
C GLY A 129 20.07 6.88 -2.21
N THR A 130 19.38 6.58 -1.12
CA THR A 130 19.18 5.23 -0.59
C THR A 130 17.71 5.02 -0.25
N ALA A 131 17.24 3.77 -0.30
CA ALA A 131 15.94 3.36 0.22
C ALA A 131 16.10 2.14 1.12
N VAL A 132 15.24 2.02 2.13
CA VAL A 132 15.17 0.81 2.96
C VAL A 132 14.20 -0.15 2.31
N TRP A 133 14.65 -1.38 2.08
CA TRP A 133 13.86 -2.45 1.50
C TRP A 133 13.68 -3.61 2.46
N SER A 134 12.49 -4.22 2.47
CA SER A 134 12.24 -5.53 3.08
C SER A 134 11.41 -6.41 2.16
N VAL A 135 11.53 -7.74 2.32
CA VAL A 135 10.66 -8.73 1.69
C VAL A 135 10.01 -9.56 2.79
N GLU A 136 8.70 -9.52 2.87
CA GLU A 136 7.92 -9.94 4.04
C GLU A 136 6.90 -11.04 3.69
N ALA A 137 6.81 -12.06 4.53
CA ALA A 137 5.83 -13.13 4.43
C ALA A 137 5.15 -13.40 5.79
N PHE A 138 4.78 -12.33 6.50
CA PHE A 138 4.12 -12.41 7.81
C PHE A 138 2.72 -13.02 7.71
N THR A 139 2.02 -12.84 6.60
CA THR A 139 0.69 -13.41 6.34
C THR A 139 0.67 -14.93 6.28
N VAL A 140 1.82 -15.54 6.07
CA VAL A 140 2.02 -16.99 6.11
C VAL A 140 2.98 -17.42 7.24
N GLY A 141 3.17 -16.56 8.24
CA GLY A 141 3.97 -16.87 9.44
C GLY A 141 5.46 -17.08 9.20
N CYS A 142 5.97 -16.73 8.01
CA CYS A 142 7.38 -16.93 7.65
C CYS A 142 8.29 -15.75 8.04
N GLY A 143 7.73 -14.64 8.52
CA GLY A 143 8.52 -13.48 8.91
C GLY A 143 9.13 -12.75 7.70
N TYR A 144 10.34 -12.28 7.86
CA TYR A 144 11.12 -11.70 6.77
C TYR A 144 11.72 -12.77 5.87
N ILE A 145 11.57 -12.60 4.56
CA ILE A 145 12.37 -13.33 3.55
C ILE A 145 13.70 -12.60 3.35
N ILE A 146 13.66 -11.25 3.34
CA ILE A 146 14.81 -10.37 3.42
C ILE A 146 14.51 -9.35 4.52
N GLU A 147 15.35 -9.34 5.56
CA GLU A 147 15.27 -8.34 6.62
C GLU A 147 15.50 -6.93 6.08
N PRO A 148 15.00 -5.89 6.75
CA PRO A 148 15.18 -4.52 6.29
C PRO A 148 16.65 -4.18 6.05
N VAL A 149 16.96 -3.73 4.83
CA VAL A 149 18.30 -3.37 4.39
C VAL A 149 18.28 -2.09 3.59
N GLU A 150 19.28 -1.24 3.77
CA GLU A 150 19.47 -0.03 2.98
C GLU A 150 20.11 -0.37 1.62
N MET A 151 19.48 0.11 0.55
CA MET A 151 19.88 -0.11 -0.83
C MET A 151 20.13 1.22 -1.53
N PRO A 152 21.22 1.36 -2.30
CA PRO A 152 21.42 2.56 -3.13
C PRO A 152 20.35 2.63 -4.23
N ILE A 153 19.92 3.85 -4.54
CA ILE A 153 19.08 4.18 -5.69
C ILE A 153 19.97 4.80 -6.75
N TYR A 154 19.85 4.35 -7.99
CA TYR A 154 20.61 4.90 -9.11
C TYR A 154 19.68 5.66 -10.08
N GLU A 155 20.23 6.73 -10.70
CA GLU A 155 19.49 7.52 -11.68
C GLU A 155 18.98 6.64 -12.82
N GLY A 156 17.67 6.78 -13.12
CA GLY A 156 16.96 6.03 -14.15
C GLY A 156 16.54 4.61 -13.75
N GLU A 157 16.92 4.13 -12.55
CA GLU A 157 16.55 2.80 -12.06
C GLU A 157 15.07 2.78 -11.59
N THR A 158 14.33 1.76 -12.03
CA THR A 158 12.96 1.50 -11.57
C THR A 158 12.97 0.65 -10.30
N SER A 159 11.88 0.64 -9.55
CA SER A 159 11.73 -0.25 -8.40
C SER A 159 11.83 -1.74 -8.79
N ALA A 160 11.48 -2.11 -10.04
CA ALA A 160 11.66 -3.48 -10.53
C ALA A 160 13.13 -3.87 -10.64
N GLU A 161 13.97 -2.98 -11.15
CA GLU A 161 15.41 -3.22 -11.25
C GLU A 161 16.05 -3.32 -9.86
N GLN A 162 15.64 -2.45 -8.92
CA GLN A 162 16.11 -2.51 -7.53
C GLN A 162 15.68 -3.81 -6.84
N LEU A 163 14.42 -4.23 -6.99
CA LEU A 163 13.92 -5.49 -6.42
C LEU A 163 14.72 -6.69 -6.94
N ILE A 164 14.97 -6.75 -8.24
CA ILE A 164 15.77 -7.83 -8.84
C ILE A 164 17.18 -7.85 -8.24
N ARG A 165 17.81 -6.69 -8.10
CA ARG A 165 19.13 -6.55 -7.49
C ARG A 165 19.11 -6.98 -6.02
N LEU A 166 18.13 -6.54 -5.24
CA LEU A 166 17.93 -6.94 -3.85
C LEU A 166 17.83 -8.47 -3.69
N LEU A 167 16.96 -9.09 -4.49
CA LEU A 167 16.77 -10.55 -4.47
C LEU A 167 18.08 -11.28 -4.78
N HIS A 168 18.78 -10.84 -5.81
CA HIS A 168 20.06 -11.45 -6.22
C HIS A 168 21.15 -11.33 -5.16
N GLU A 169 21.30 -10.16 -4.54
CA GLU A 169 22.29 -9.92 -3.49
C GLU A 169 22.02 -10.80 -2.25
N ASN A 170 20.75 -11.22 -2.06
CA ASN A 170 20.34 -12.11 -0.98
C ASN A 170 20.23 -13.59 -1.39
N GLY A 171 20.77 -13.98 -2.54
CA GLY A 171 20.76 -15.36 -3.00
C GLY A 171 19.39 -15.87 -3.42
N LEU A 172 18.48 -14.97 -3.73
CA LEU A 172 17.11 -15.28 -4.19
C LEU A 172 16.94 -14.99 -5.68
N VAL A 173 15.88 -15.51 -6.27
CA VAL A 173 15.48 -15.21 -7.63
C VAL A 173 14.01 -14.87 -7.69
N GLY A 174 13.70 -13.77 -8.38
CA GLY A 174 12.34 -13.40 -8.75
C GLY A 174 11.98 -13.97 -10.11
N TYR A 175 10.95 -14.77 -10.19
CA TYR A 175 10.33 -15.15 -11.45
C TYR A 175 9.27 -14.15 -11.81
N TYR A 176 9.34 -13.59 -13.01
CA TYR A 176 8.48 -12.48 -13.41
C TYR A 176 8.01 -12.62 -14.86
N GLY A 177 6.86 -12.03 -15.15
CA GLY A 177 6.36 -11.81 -16.51
C GLY A 177 6.74 -10.42 -17.02
N GLY A 178 6.68 -10.25 -18.33
CA GLY A 178 6.94 -8.97 -18.99
C GLY A 178 8.42 -8.59 -19.07
N MET A 179 8.66 -7.30 -19.17
CA MET A 179 10.00 -6.67 -19.25
C MET A 179 10.26 -5.84 -18.00
N VAL A 180 11.47 -5.94 -17.44
CA VAL A 180 11.83 -5.29 -16.17
C VAL A 180 11.54 -3.78 -16.18
N LYS A 181 11.78 -3.11 -17.29
CA LYS A 181 11.64 -1.64 -17.40
C LYS A 181 10.26 -1.14 -17.82
N SER A 182 9.29 -2.01 -18.13
CA SER A 182 8.03 -1.52 -18.71
C SER A 182 6.77 -2.32 -18.37
N SER A 183 6.89 -3.56 -17.93
CA SER A 183 5.71 -4.42 -17.71
C SER A 183 6.01 -5.55 -16.72
N PHE A 184 6.84 -5.25 -15.74
CA PHE A 184 7.30 -6.22 -14.76
C PHE A 184 6.14 -6.68 -13.85
N TYR A 185 5.94 -7.98 -13.79
CA TYR A 185 5.01 -8.64 -12.88
C TYR A 185 5.73 -9.74 -12.11
N LEU A 186 5.91 -9.58 -10.80
CA LEU A 186 6.54 -10.57 -9.94
C LEU A 186 5.60 -11.75 -9.69
N ALA A 187 5.86 -12.88 -10.33
CA ALA A 187 5.04 -14.09 -10.18
C ALA A 187 5.36 -14.84 -8.88
N TYR A 188 6.64 -15.10 -8.60
CA TYR A 188 7.07 -15.75 -7.36
C TYR A 188 8.54 -15.52 -7.05
N ILE A 189 8.89 -15.71 -5.75
CA ILE A 189 10.26 -15.68 -5.25
C ILE A 189 10.66 -17.11 -4.86
N ALA A 190 11.89 -17.49 -5.20
CA ALA A 190 12.46 -18.80 -4.93
C ALA A 190 13.95 -18.69 -4.54
N ASP A 191 14.53 -19.79 -4.06
CA ASP A 191 15.96 -19.87 -3.80
C ASP A 191 16.76 -19.81 -5.13
N GLY A 192 17.65 -18.84 -5.23
CA GLY A 192 18.51 -18.55 -6.38
C GLY A 192 19.96 -18.95 -6.21
N THR A 193 20.33 -19.71 -5.18
CA THR A 193 21.73 -20.04 -4.85
C THR A 193 22.40 -20.99 -5.85
N ALA A 194 21.69 -21.47 -6.88
CA ALA A 194 22.33 -22.18 -8.00
C ALA A 194 23.23 -21.23 -8.80
N ALA A 195 24.51 -21.49 -8.80
CA ALA A 195 25.50 -20.77 -9.59
C ALA A 195 25.04 -20.53 -11.04
N GLY A 196 24.96 -19.26 -11.43
CA GLY A 196 24.71 -18.84 -12.82
C GLY A 196 23.28 -18.56 -13.23
N GLU A 197 22.28 -18.65 -12.37
CA GLU A 197 20.90 -18.27 -12.71
C GLU A 197 20.71 -16.76 -12.53
N LYS A 198 20.91 -16.01 -13.61
CA LYS A 198 20.43 -14.63 -13.72
C LYS A 198 18.96 -14.68 -14.15
N TYR A 199 18.07 -14.12 -13.35
CA TYR A 199 16.67 -13.76 -13.62
C TYR A 199 15.97 -14.57 -14.73
N ASN A 200 15.05 -15.44 -14.37
CA ASN A 200 14.22 -16.15 -15.34
C ASN A 200 12.90 -15.42 -15.53
N ASN A 201 12.72 -14.89 -16.73
CA ASN A 201 11.41 -14.44 -17.17
C ASN A 201 10.44 -15.62 -17.10
N TYR A 202 9.30 -15.46 -16.44
CA TYR A 202 8.21 -16.42 -16.45
C TYR A 202 7.59 -16.43 -17.85
N THR A 203 8.25 -17.10 -18.79
CA THR A 203 7.67 -17.37 -20.10
C THR A 203 6.94 -18.71 -20.02
N LYS A 204 5.70 -18.76 -20.51
CA LYS A 204 4.91 -19.99 -20.66
C LYS A 204 5.55 -21.04 -21.58
N SER A 205 6.70 -20.80 -22.13
CA SER A 205 7.44 -21.72 -22.98
C SER A 205 8.36 -22.63 -22.17
N GLY A 206 7.85 -23.67 -21.70
CA GLY A 206 8.29 -25.02 -21.34
C GLY A 206 9.74 -25.37 -20.97
N THR A 207 10.66 -24.43 -20.82
CA THR A 207 12.09 -24.68 -20.51
C THR A 207 12.58 -24.01 -19.22
N ALA A 208 11.71 -23.34 -18.44
CA ALA A 208 12.08 -22.84 -17.15
C ALA A 208 12.46 -24.01 -16.24
N LYS A 209 13.68 -24.04 -15.74
CA LYS A 209 14.09 -24.97 -14.69
C LYS A 209 13.13 -24.78 -13.51
N LYS A 210 12.72 -25.88 -12.88
CA LYS A 210 11.86 -25.81 -11.67
C LYS A 210 12.55 -24.92 -10.63
N PRO A 211 11.82 -23.98 -9.99
CA PRO A 211 12.39 -23.13 -8.95
C PRO A 211 12.89 -24.01 -7.80
N ARG A 212 13.95 -23.60 -7.14
CA ARG A 212 14.40 -24.23 -5.92
C ARG A 212 13.48 -23.83 -4.77
N LYS A 213 13.28 -24.77 -3.86
CA LYS A 213 12.44 -24.52 -2.69
C LYS A 213 13.13 -23.55 -1.73
N LEU A 214 12.35 -22.59 -1.23
CA LEU A 214 12.73 -21.83 -0.05
C LEU A 214 12.68 -22.75 1.19
N ASN A 215 13.60 -22.55 2.11
CA ASN A 215 13.59 -23.27 3.39
C ASN A 215 12.66 -22.57 4.38
N LEU A 216 11.37 -22.63 4.12
CA LEU A 216 10.31 -22.00 4.91
C LEU A 216 9.31 -23.05 5.40
N SER A 217 8.63 -22.72 6.50
CA SER A 217 7.54 -23.52 7.07
C SER A 217 6.28 -22.63 7.19
N PRO A 218 5.54 -22.44 6.11
CA PRO A 218 4.36 -21.58 6.13
C PRO A 218 3.29 -22.08 7.10
N SER A 219 2.62 -21.14 7.75
CA SER A 219 1.45 -21.36 8.60
C SER A 219 0.56 -20.12 8.52
N ILE A 220 -0.69 -20.27 8.11
CA ILE A 220 -1.62 -19.13 8.01
C ILE A 220 -2.04 -18.73 9.43
N PRO A 221 -1.82 -17.47 9.85
CA PRO A 221 -2.28 -16.98 11.15
C PRO A 221 -3.79 -17.14 11.31
N SER A 222 -4.22 -17.65 12.48
CA SER A 222 -5.65 -17.87 12.78
C SER A 222 -6.51 -16.60 12.67
N LEU A 223 -5.90 -15.42 12.82
CA LEU A 223 -6.55 -14.13 12.59
C LEU A 223 -7.07 -13.98 11.16
N LEU A 224 -6.34 -14.50 10.16
CA LEU A 224 -6.69 -14.32 8.75
C LEU A 224 -7.75 -15.32 8.26
N VAL A 225 -7.79 -16.53 8.84
CA VAL A 225 -8.62 -17.62 8.33
C VAL A 225 -10.08 -17.21 8.11
N PRO A 226 -10.80 -16.60 9.09
CA PRO A 226 -12.20 -16.24 8.88
C PRO A 226 -12.43 -15.25 7.73
N TYR A 227 -11.52 -14.28 7.54
CA TYR A 227 -11.63 -13.30 6.44
C TYR A 227 -11.36 -13.96 5.08
N LEU A 228 -10.36 -14.84 5.03
CA LEU A 228 -10.01 -15.53 3.80
C LEU A 228 -11.07 -16.57 3.38
N GLU A 229 -11.68 -17.27 4.34
CA GLU A 229 -12.79 -18.19 4.07
C GLU A 229 -14.03 -17.47 3.51
N ASP A 230 -14.26 -16.25 3.96
CA ASP A 230 -15.39 -15.44 3.49
C ASP A 230 -15.15 -14.80 2.11
N THR A 231 -13.92 -14.42 1.79
CA THR A 231 -13.62 -13.59 0.61
C THR A 231 -12.80 -14.29 -0.47
N MET A 232 -12.07 -15.37 -0.15
CA MET A 232 -11.14 -16.03 -1.05
C MET A 232 -11.51 -17.50 -1.26
N THR A 233 -10.97 -18.09 -2.32
CA THR A 233 -11.03 -19.52 -2.56
C THR A 233 -9.67 -20.13 -2.23
N PHE A 234 -9.65 -21.00 -1.22
CA PHE A 234 -8.48 -21.84 -0.96
C PHE A 234 -8.37 -22.96 -2.00
N PHE A 235 -7.16 -23.27 -2.42
CA PHE A 235 -6.94 -24.40 -3.34
C PHE A 235 -7.05 -25.75 -2.65
N ASP A 236 -6.92 -25.79 -1.34
CA ASP A 236 -7.23 -26.96 -0.51
C ASP A 236 -7.86 -26.48 0.80
N PRO A 237 -9.18 -26.54 0.95
CA PRO A 237 -9.87 -26.05 2.15
C PRO A 237 -9.67 -26.98 3.37
N ASP A 238 -9.28 -28.26 3.16
CA ASP A 238 -8.99 -29.22 4.24
C ASP A 238 -7.56 -29.07 4.78
N ASP A 239 -6.66 -28.49 3.96
CA ASP A 239 -5.27 -28.23 4.33
C ASP A 239 -4.75 -26.97 3.60
N TYR A 240 -4.88 -25.82 4.23
CA TYR A 240 -4.51 -24.52 3.66
C TYR A 240 -3.06 -24.43 3.16
N ILE A 241 -2.19 -25.37 3.56
CA ILE A 241 -0.78 -25.38 3.21
C ILE A 241 -0.41 -26.49 2.24
N LYS A 242 -1.31 -27.41 1.94
CA LYS A 242 -1.04 -28.61 1.11
C LYS A 242 -0.50 -28.27 -0.27
N ASN A 243 -0.88 -27.12 -0.83
CA ASN A 243 -0.39 -26.65 -2.12
C ASN A 243 0.97 -25.93 -2.04
N TRP A 244 1.59 -25.84 -0.86
CA TRP A 244 2.91 -25.27 -0.71
C TRP A 244 3.94 -26.05 -1.54
N ARG A 245 4.51 -25.38 -2.54
CA ARG A 245 5.45 -25.97 -3.49
C ARG A 245 6.91 -25.64 -3.19
N GLY A 246 7.15 -24.88 -2.09
CA GLY A 246 8.48 -24.46 -1.68
C GLY A 246 8.91 -23.12 -2.29
N TYR A 247 7.98 -22.32 -2.83
CA TYR A 247 8.20 -20.93 -3.26
C TYR A 247 6.96 -20.10 -2.98
N LEU A 248 7.13 -18.83 -2.65
CA LEU A 248 6.05 -17.89 -2.41
C LEU A 248 5.69 -17.16 -3.71
N GLY A 249 4.43 -17.20 -4.09
CA GLY A 249 4.01 -16.58 -5.33
C GLY A 249 2.52 -16.58 -5.56
N GLU A 250 2.18 -16.13 -6.74
CA GLU A 250 0.83 -16.07 -7.27
C GLU A 250 0.13 -17.43 -7.09
N PHE A 251 -1.07 -17.39 -6.54
CA PHE A 251 -1.91 -18.57 -6.31
C PHE A 251 -1.26 -19.69 -5.45
N ALA A 252 -0.36 -19.35 -4.54
CA ALA A 252 0.30 -20.38 -3.73
C ALA A 252 -0.65 -21.04 -2.72
N PHE A 253 -1.60 -20.30 -2.15
CA PHE A 253 -2.53 -20.75 -1.11
C PHE A 253 -4.00 -20.46 -1.44
N THR A 254 -4.29 -19.25 -1.88
CA THR A 254 -5.62 -18.79 -2.28
C THR A 254 -5.57 -18.20 -3.68
N ASN A 255 -6.74 -17.96 -4.27
CA ASN A 255 -6.83 -17.22 -5.54
C ASN A 255 -6.37 -15.76 -5.44
N GLY A 256 -6.25 -15.21 -4.22
CA GLY A 256 -5.73 -13.87 -3.93
C GLY A 256 -4.27 -13.83 -3.48
N SER A 257 -3.56 -14.98 -3.48
CA SER A 257 -2.16 -15.02 -3.06
C SER A 257 -1.24 -14.39 -4.10
N GLY A 258 -0.28 -13.59 -3.64
CA GLY A 258 0.71 -12.96 -4.50
C GLY A 258 1.61 -11.97 -3.76
N TRP A 259 2.35 -11.18 -4.52
CA TRP A 259 3.25 -10.15 -4.01
C TRP A 259 2.71 -8.76 -4.29
N MET A 260 2.68 -7.93 -3.27
CA MET A 260 2.41 -6.51 -3.35
C MET A 260 3.54 -5.71 -2.71
N TYR A 261 3.57 -4.42 -2.96
CA TYR A 261 4.55 -3.53 -2.31
C TYR A 261 3.90 -2.21 -1.91
N CYS A 262 4.41 -1.62 -0.84
CA CYS A 262 4.13 -0.25 -0.49
C CYS A 262 5.41 0.57 -0.45
N VAL A 263 5.26 1.87 -0.66
CA VAL A 263 6.31 2.88 -0.51
C VAL A 263 5.81 3.89 0.51
N ASN A 264 6.54 4.07 1.61
CA ASN A 264 6.15 4.95 2.70
C ASN A 264 4.72 4.66 3.19
N ASN A 265 4.43 3.38 3.43
CA ASN A 265 3.14 2.84 3.87
C ASN A 265 1.96 3.13 2.93
N VAL A 266 2.21 3.43 1.66
CA VAL A 266 1.20 3.60 0.61
C VAL A 266 1.42 2.56 -0.48
N PHE A 267 0.38 1.78 -0.80
CA PHE A 267 0.40 0.85 -1.93
C PHE A 267 0.15 1.65 -3.21
N PRO A 268 1.14 1.82 -4.10
CA PRO A 268 0.95 2.58 -5.32
C PRO A 268 0.11 1.79 -6.33
N ASN A 269 -0.63 2.51 -7.18
CA ASN A 269 -1.43 1.90 -8.26
C ASN A 269 -0.62 1.57 -9.50
N VAL A 270 0.69 1.62 -9.42
CA VAL A 270 1.60 1.28 -10.51
C VAL A 270 2.42 0.04 -10.15
N GLY A 271 2.79 -0.74 -11.15
CA GLY A 271 3.72 -1.84 -10.98
C GLY A 271 5.14 -1.34 -10.70
N PHE A 272 6.00 -2.25 -10.24
CA PHE A 272 7.40 -1.94 -9.94
C PHE A 272 8.17 -1.27 -11.10
N ALA A 273 7.80 -1.56 -12.37
CA ALA A 273 8.44 -0.97 -13.54
C ALA A 273 8.13 0.52 -13.75
N ASP A 274 7.04 1.01 -13.19
CA ASP A 274 6.58 2.40 -13.31
C ASP A 274 6.76 3.19 -12.00
N SER A 275 7.39 2.56 -11.00
CA SER A 275 7.70 3.16 -9.71
C SER A 275 9.14 3.64 -9.66
N TYR A 276 9.34 4.91 -9.27
CA TYR A 276 10.64 5.58 -9.12
C TYR A 276 10.77 6.13 -7.71
N LEU A 277 11.77 5.63 -6.99
CA LEU A 277 12.02 5.96 -5.59
C LEU A 277 12.80 7.26 -5.43
N SER A 278 12.72 7.80 -4.23
CA SER A 278 13.47 8.95 -3.76
C SER A 278 14.33 8.58 -2.56
N ASP A 279 15.32 9.40 -2.25
CA ASP A 279 16.16 9.23 -1.07
C ASP A 279 15.31 9.18 0.20
N GLY A 280 15.58 8.18 1.05
CA GLY A 280 14.89 7.94 2.31
C GLY A 280 13.57 7.15 2.20
N ASP A 281 13.15 6.73 1.01
CA ASP A 281 11.94 5.92 0.86
C ASP A 281 12.07 4.56 1.58
N ILE A 282 10.96 4.08 2.12
CA ILE A 282 10.85 2.77 2.75
C ILE A 282 9.94 1.90 1.89
N VAL A 283 10.49 0.80 1.38
CA VAL A 283 9.79 -0.12 0.48
C VAL A 283 9.61 -1.46 1.16
N ARG A 284 8.37 -1.89 1.33
CA ARG A 284 8.02 -3.17 1.92
C ARG A 284 7.34 -4.01 0.86
N VAL A 285 8.01 -5.09 0.42
CA VAL A 285 7.44 -6.08 -0.51
C VAL A 285 6.79 -7.16 0.33
N GLN A 286 5.47 -7.29 0.24
CA GLN A 286 4.67 -8.08 1.17
C GLN A 286 3.94 -9.20 0.44
N PHE A 287 4.03 -10.42 0.98
CA PHE A 287 3.20 -11.52 0.51
C PHE A 287 1.79 -11.38 1.07
N THR A 288 0.79 -11.45 0.20
CA THR A 288 -0.63 -11.38 0.55
C THR A 288 -1.33 -12.70 0.24
N LEU A 289 -2.41 -12.99 0.96
CA LEU A 289 -3.34 -14.08 0.71
C LEU A 289 -4.68 -13.58 0.18
N GLY A 290 -4.97 -12.26 0.31
CA GLY A 290 -6.26 -11.66 0.03
C GLY A 290 -6.17 -10.41 -0.87
N TYR A 291 -5.39 -10.45 -1.94
CA TYR A 291 -5.20 -9.29 -2.85
C TYR A 291 -4.80 -8.00 -2.12
N GLY A 292 -4.06 -8.10 -1.01
CA GLY A 292 -3.64 -6.94 -0.23
C GLY A 292 -4.54 -6.60 0.94
N ALA A 293 -5.74 -7.12 1.04
CA ALA A 293 -6.68 -6.83 2.13
C ALA A 293 -6.15 -7.23 3.51
N ASP A 294 -5.31 -8.24 3.57
CA ASP A 294 -4.65 -8.76 4.77
C ASP A 294 -3.41 -7.99 5.20
N ILE A 295 -2.94 -7.06 4.37
CA ILE A 295 -1.76 -6.21 4.60
C ILE A 295 -2.06 -4.71 4.53
N GLY A 296 -3.33 -4.31 4.38
CA GLY A 296 -3.75 -2.91 4.28
C GLY A 296 -3.65 -2.31 2.87
N GLY A 297 -3.45 -3.14 1.85
CA GLY A 297 -3.28 -2.74 0.44
C GLY A 297 -4.52 -2.95 -0.42
N PHE A 298 -5.69 -2.97 0.16
CA PHE A 298 -6.93 -3.30 -0.53
C PHE A 298 -7.22 -2.43 -1.75
N GLY A 299 -7.09 -1.10 -1.64
CA GLY A 299 -7.38 -0.16 -2.72
C GLY A 299 -6.49 -0.33 -3.95
N ALA A 300 -5.35 -0.97 -3.81
CA ALA A 300 -4.39 -1.17 -4.92
C ALA A 300 -4.86 -2.19 -5.97
N VAL A 301 -5.79 -3.09 -5.63
CA VAL A 301 -6.22 -4.17 -6.53
C VAL A 301 -7.70 -4.12 -6.90
N GLY A 302 -8.43 -3.09 -6.44
CA GLY A 302 -9.83 -2.90 -6.80
C GLY A 302 -10.76 -4.01 -6.33
N THR A 303 -10.42 -4.71 -5.25
CA THR A 303 -11.28 -5.72 -4.63
C THR A 303 -12.42 -5.02 -3.88
N GLU A 304 -13.67 -5.43 -4.09
CA GLU A 304 -14.80 -4.93 -3.30
C GLU A 304 -14.84 -5.65 -1.96
N ILE A 305 -14.44 -4.97 -0.89
CA ILE A 305 -14.68 -5.41 0.48
C ILE A 305 -15.74 -4.51 1.10
N PRO A 306 -16.78 -5.06 1.75
CA PRO A 306 -17.74 -4.25 2.48
C PRO A 306 -17.03 -3.32 3.46
N ASP A 307 -17.45 -2.03 3.48
CA ASP A 307 -16.92 -0.96 4.33
C ASP A 307 -15.47 -0.47 4.04
N ALA A 308 -14.83 -0.96 2.99
CA ALA A 308 -13.52 -0.45 2.56
C ALA A 308 -13.57 0.97 1.99
N ASP A 309 -14.75 1.45 1.60
CA ASP A 309 -14.94 2.77 0.98
C ASP A 309 -14.63 3.96 1.88
N THR A 310 -14.47 3.76 3.18
CA THR A 310 -14.31 4.85 4.14
C THR A 310 -12.87 5.22 4.43
N GLN A 311 -11.92 4.34 4.12
CA GLN A 311 -10.49 4.58 4.35
C GLN A 311 -9.66 4.10 3.16
N PRO A 312 -8.84 4.98 2.54
CA PRO A 312 -7.84 4.57 1.57
C PRO A 312 -6.91 3.52 2.20
N GLU A 313 -6.51 2.52 1.42
CA GLU A 313 -5.63 1.43 1.87
C GLU A 313 -6.21 0.61 3.04
N SER A 314 -7.53 0.57 3.19
CA SER A 314 -8.19 -0.29 4.18
C SER A 314 -8.24 -1.74 3.69
N GLY A 315 -8.38 -2.66 4.63
CA GLY A 315 -8.42 -4.09 4.36
C GLY A 315 -9.32 -4.83 5.35
N TYR A 316 -9.03 -6.10 5.62
CA TYR A 316 -9.79 -6.94 6.57
C TYR A 316 -9.85 -6.36 7.99
N PHE A 317 -8.84 -5.60 8.37
CA PHE A 317 -8.73 -4.91 9.65
C PHE A 317 -7.79 -3.70 9.51
N PRO A 318 -7.83 -2.74 10.44
CA PRO A 318 -6.88 -1.63 10.44
C PRO A 318 -5.44 -2.15 10.53
N VAL A 319 -4.60 -1.77 9.58
CA VAL A 319 -3.17 -2.08 9.56
C VAL A 319 -2.38 -0.83 9.95
N SER A 320 -1.49 -0.97 10.92
CA SER A 320 -0.64 0.13 11.38
C SER A 320 0.48 0.43 10.38
N ASP A 321 0.89 1.69 10.34
CA ASP A 321 2.11 2.11 9.66
C ASP A 321 3.34 1.53 10.39
N LYS A 322 4.05 0.64 9.74
CA LYS A 322 5.22 -0.06 10.27
C LYS A 322 6.57 0.49 9.74
N ASP A 323 6.56 1.56 8.97
CA ASP A 323 7.76 2.08 8.32
C ASP A 323 8.82 2.54 9.32
N ARG A 324 8.39 3.27 10.37
CA ARG A 324 9.30 3.69 11.44
C ARG A 324 9.96 2.49 12.13
N LEU A 325 9.21 1.41 12.35
CA LEU A 325 9.72 0.18 12.94
C LEU A 325 10.66 -0.56 11.98
N THR A 326 10.31 -0.62 10.70
CA THR A 326 11.15 -1.19 9.63
C THR A 326 12.50 -0.46 9.56
N LEU A 327 12.49 0.87 9.61
CA LEU A 327 13.71 1.68 9.63
C LEU A 327 14.56 1.44 10.90
N ALA A 328 13.92 1.33 12.07
CA ALA A 328 14.62 1.05 13.33
C ALA A 328 15.27 -0.34 13.31
N ILE A 329 14.58 -1.36 12.76
CA ILE A 329 15.12 -2.70 12.57
C ILE A 329 16.33 -2.65 11.61
N CYS A 330 16.21 -1.96 10.47
CA CYS A 330 17.31 -1.78 9.52
C CYS A 330 18.56 -1.21 10.19
N ARG A 331 18.40 -0.14 10.95
CA ARG A 331 19.50 0.51 11.69
C ARG A 331 20.12 -0.40 12.75
N ALA A 332 19.30 -1.14 13.48
CA ALA A 332 19.77 -2.09 14.48
C ALA A 332 20.63 -3.19 13.83
N ILE A 333 20.20 -3.73 12.68
CA ILE A 333 20.96 -4.72 11.88
C ILE A 333 22.28 -4.10 11.41
N ALA A 334 22.22 -2.95 10.77
CA ALA A 334 23.40 -2.26 10.21
C ALA A 334 24.43 -1.87 11.29
N SER A 335 24.01 -1.63 12.53
CA SER A 335 24.90 -1.32 13.65
C SER A 335 25.83 -2.48 14.03
N GLY A 336 25.50 -3.71 13.66
CA GLY A 336 26.21 -4.93 14.08
C GLY A 336 26.09 -5.24 15.58
N HIS A 337 25.20 -4.56 16.30
CA HIS A 337 25.06 -4.70 17.76
C HIS A 337 23.89 -5.59 18.20
N ILE A 338 23.22 -6.26 17.27
CA ILE A 338 22.06 -7.12 17.58
C ILE A 338 22.41 -8.21 18.60
N ASP A 339 23.64 -8.67 18.65
CA ASP A 339 24.08 -9.72 19.58
C ASP A 339 24.23 -9.25 21.02
N ARG A 340 24.23 -7.96 21.30
CA ARG A 340 24.20 -7.44 22.67
C ARG A 340 22.85 -7.75 23.29
N SER A 341 22.83 -8.27 24.53
CA SER A 341 21.63 -8.82 25.16
C SER A 341 20.44 -7.84 25.21
N ASN A 342 20.70 -6.57 25.49
CA ASN A 342 19.67 -5.52 25.53
C ASN A 342 19.12 -5.20 24.14
N VAL A 343 19.95 -5.11 23.11
CA VAL A 343 19.54 -4.87 21.72
C VAL A 343 18.81 -6.09 21.17
N ARG A 344 19.30 -7.30 21.46
CA ARG A 344 18.66 -8.56 21.06
C ARG A 344 17.24 -8.68 21.62
N SER A 345 17.02 -8.32 22.88
CA SER A 345 15.69 -8.34 23.49
C SER A 345 14.74 -7.37 22.81
N ALA A 346 15.17 -6.14 22.55
CA ALA A 346 14.37 -5.13 21.85
C ALA A 346 14.09 -5.54 20.39
N TYR A 347 15.09 -6.08 19.71
CA TYR A 347 14.97 -6.59 18.34
C TYR A 347 13.94 -7.74 18.25
N ASN A 348 14.01 -8.73 19.14
CA ASN A 348 13.05 -9.83 19.16
C ASN A 348 11.62 -9.33 19.45
N ALA A 349 11.46 -8.36 20.35
CA ALA A 349 10.17 -7.72 20.61
C ALA A 349 9.66 -6.97 19.37
N ALA A 350 10.53 -6.28 18.64
CA ALA A 350 10.20 -5.63 17.38
C ALA A 350 9.72 -6.63 16.31
N LEU A 351 10.41 -7.75 16.15
CA LEU A 351 9.97 -8.82 15.24
C LEU A 351 8.59 -9.38 15.61
N THR A 352 8.30 -9.52 16.91
CA THR A 352 6.98 -9.93 17.38
C THR A 352 5.90 -8.94 16.98
N VAL A 353 6.18 -7.63 17.08
CA VAL A 353 5.25 -6.57 16.65
C VAL A 353 5.11 -6.55 15.13
N MET A 354 6.20 -6.76 14.37
CA MET A 354 6.13 -6.90 12.91
C MET A 354 5.25 -8.08 12.49
N ALA A 355 5.35 -9.21 13.18
CA ALA A 355 4.57 -10.41 12.90
C ALA A 355 3.09 -10.28 13.28
N SER A 356 2.73 -9.36 14.16
CA SER A 356 1.34 -9.07 14.49
C SER A 356 0.68 -8.23 13.40
N LEU A 357 -0.16 -8.86 12.58
CA LEU A 357 -0.80 -8.20 11.42
C LEU A 357 -1.71 -7.05 11.84
N ASN A 358 -2.36 -7.18 13.00
CA ASN A 358 -3.27 -6.18 13.59
C ASN A 358 -2.65 -5.42 14.79
N ALA A 359 -1.32 -5.33 14.85
CA ALA A 359 -0.66 -4.54 15.89
C ALA A 359 -1.18 -3.10 15.89
N THR A 360 -1.39 -2.52 17.09
CA THR A 360 -1.80 -1.12 17.19
C THR A 360 -0.63 -0.18 16.85
N GLN A 361 -0.92 1.03 16.37
CA GLN A 361 0.12 2.03 16.08
C GLN A 361 0.99 2.33 17.31
N GLY A 362 0.39 2.43 18.49
CA GLY A 362 1.14 2.64 19.73
C GLY A 362 2.12 1.50 20.06
N ALA A 363 1.78 0.25 19.74
CA ALA A 363 2.70 -0.88 19.91
C ALA A 363 3.87 -0.80 18.91
N VAL A 364 3.58 -0.44 17.66
CA VAL A 364 4.59 -0.25 16.60
C VAL A 364 5.56 0.88 16.98
N ASP A 365 5.03 2.03 17.39
CA ASP A 365 5.85 3.18 17.78
C ASP A 365 6.73 2.88 18.99
N SER A 366 6.16 2.23 20.02
CA SER A 366 6.91 1.83 21.22
C SER A 366 8.01 0.82 20.88
N ALA A 367 7.78 -0.12 19.95
CA ALA A 367 8.81 -1.05 19.53
C ALA A 367 9.95 -0.36 18.78
N ALA A 368 9.62 0.59 17.89
CA ALA A 368 10.61 1.39 17.17
C ALA A 368 11.46 2.26 18.12
N GLU A 369 10.85 2.85 19.14
CA GLU A 369 11.56 3.67 20.14
C GLU A 369 12.56 2.86 20.98
N LYS A 370 12.23 1.61 21.29
CA LYS A 370 13.12 0.73 22.07
C LYS A 370 14.32 0.22 21.29
N LEU A 371 14.29 0.28 19.96
CA LEU A 371 15.41 -0.09 19.09
C LEU A 371 16.36 1.06 18.77
N ASN A 372 15.86 2.31 18.81
CA ASN A 372 16.65 3.53 18.59
C ASN A 372 17.37 3.93 19.88
#